data_05f660fbdf2332981e1db92a2a3e079d
#
_entry.id   05f660fbdf2332981e1db92a2a3e079d
#
_cell.length_a   1.000
_cell.length_b   1.000
_cell.length_c   1.000
_cell.angle_alpha   90.00
_cell.angle_beta   90.00
_cell.angle_gamma   90.00
#
_symmetry.space_group_name_H-M   'P 1'
#
loop_
_entity.id
_entity.type
_entity.pdbx_description
1 polymer ?
#
loop_
_entity_poly.entity_id
_entity_poly.type
_entity_poly.pdbx_seq_one_letter_code
_entity_poly.pdbx_strand_id
1 'polypeptide(L)'
;MTDRKEDGLQALGAKTEYRMDYAPEVLETFVNKHPGNDYWVRFNCPEFTSLCPITGQPDFAEIRISYIPDVKMVESKSLKLYLFSFRNHGDFHEDCVHIIMKDLINLMDPKYIEVTGIFTPRGGISIWPYANYGKPGTKYEKLAEQRFATHE
;
A
#
# COMPACT_ATOMS: atom_id res chain seq x y z
N MET A 1 26.36 -6.15 -5.57
CA MET A 1 24.94 -5.71 -5.69
C MET A 1 24.84 -4.70 -6.82
N THR A 2 23.84 -4.84 -7.65
CA THR A 2 23.63 -3.94 -8.78
C THR A 2 23.18 -2.56 -8.29
N ASP A 3 23.84 -1.52 -8.80
CA ASP A 3 23.42 -0.16 -8.54
C ASP A 3 22.21 0.18 -9.41
N ARG A 4 21.13 0.66 -8.78
CA ARG A 4 19.90 1.03 -9.46
C ARG A 4 19.72 2.54 -9.62
N LYS A 5 20.81 3.29 -9.58
CA LYS A 5 20.75 4.74 -9.74
C LYS A 5 20.21 5.16 -11.11
N GLU A 6 20.49 4.39 -12.14
CA GLU A 6 19.97 4.66 -13.47
C GLU A 6 18.43 4.58 -13.56
N ASP A 7 17.79 3.86 -12.64
CA ASP A 7 16.33 3.75 -12.55
C ASP A 7 15.72 4.79 -11.61
N GLY A 8 16.54 5.66 -11.00
CA GLY A 8 16.08 6.64 -10.02
C GLY A 8 15.79 6.06 -8.63
N LEU A 9 16.12 4.78 -8.41
CA LEU A 9 15.85 4.10 -7.14
C LEU A 9 17.01 4.32 -6.17
N GLN A 10 16.71 4.88 -5.01
CA GLN A 10 17.70 5.21 -3.99
C GLN A 10 17.70 4.23 -2.82
N ALA A 11 16.58 3.60 -2.51
CA ALA A 11 16.47 2.66 -1.39
C ALA A 11 17.16 1.33 -1.71
N LEU A 12 17.04 0.85 -2.96
CA LEU A 12 17.57 -0.43 -3.38
C LEU A 12 19.10 -0.38 -3.44
N GLY A 13 19.76 -1.23 -2.65
CA GLY A 13 21.21 -1.29 -2.57
C GLY A 13 21.86 -0.28 -1.62
N ALA A 14 21.11 0.64 -1.07
CA ALA A 14 21.60 1.61 -0.08
C ALA A 14 21.53 1.05 1.34
N LYS A 15 22.28 1.68 2.25
CA LYS A 15 22.17 1.40 3.69
C LYS A 15 20.75 1.75 4.13
N THR A 16 20.11 0.82 4.85
CA THR A 16 18.73 0.99 5.29
C THR A 16 18.63 1.87 6.51
N GLU A 17 17.81 2.90 6.42
CA GLU A 17 17.33 3.70 7.55
C GLU A 17 15.84 3.47 7.70
N TYR A 18 15.41 3.06 8.91
CA TYR A 18 13.99 2.88 9.20
C TYR A 18 13.42 4.11 9.87
N ARG A 19 12.38 4.68 9.27
CA ARG A 19 11.61 5.75 9.88
C ARG A 19 10.41 5.17 10.62
N MET A 20 10.20 5.62 11.86
CA MET A 20 9.07 5.19 12.69
C MET A 20 7.92 6.18 12.69
N ASP A 21 8.09 7.33 12.05
CA ASP A 21 7.06 8.32 11.82
C ASP A 21 6.63 8.27 10.36
N TYR A 22 5.35 8.51 10.13
CA TYR A 22 4.75 8.45 8.80
C TYR A 22 5.58 9.21 7.76
N ALA A 23 6.03 8.50 6.72
CA ALA A 23 6.98 9.02 5.74
C ALA A 23 6.63 8.56 4.31
N PRO A 24 5.57 9.11 3.68
CA PRO A 24 5.21 8.72 2.31
C PRO A 24 6.29 9.08 1.29
N GLU A 25 7.16 10.03 1.60
CA GLU A 25 8.24 10.48 0.73
C GLU A 25 9.33 9.42 0.48
N VAL A 26 9.36 8.33 1.27
CA VAL A 26 10.32 7.24 1.03
C VAL A 26 9.93 6.35 -0.14
N LEU A 27 8.68 6.40 -0.58
CA LEU A 27 8.19 5.59 -1.70
C LEU A 27 8.88 5.95 -3.00
N GLU A 28 9.27 4.94 -3.76
CA GLU A 28 9.91 5.07 -5.05
C GLU A 28 9.20 4.24 -6.11
N THR A 29 9.36 4.63 -7.36
CA THR A 29 8.75 3.93 -8.50
C THR A 29 9.79 3.54 -9.53
N PHE A 30 9.42 2.57 -10.37
CA PHE A 30 10.13 2.24 -11.59
C PHE A 30 9.12 2.06 -12.72
N VAL A 31 9.62 2.04 -13.96
CA VAL A 31 8.77 2.01 -15.14
C VAL A 31 8.19 0.62 -15.36
N ASN A 32 6.87 0.55 -15.60
CA ASN A 32 6.21 -0.66 -16.06
C ASN A 32 6.57 -0.92 -17.54
N LYS A 33 7.18 -2.07 -17.83
CA LYS A 33 7.55 -2.44 -19.19
C LYS A 33 6.41 -3.01 -20.01
N HIS A 34 5.25 -3.23 -19.40
CA HIS A 34 4.09 -3.87 -20.04
C HIS A 34 2.79 -3.07 -19.83
N PRO A 35 2.79 -1.74 -20.14
CA PRO A 35 1.61 -0.91 -19.81
C PRO A 35 0.37 -1.25 -20.65
N GLY A 36 0.56 -1.90 -21.79
CA GLY A 36 -0.54 -2.33 -22.66
C GLY A 36 -1.20 -3.64 -22.22
N ASN A 37 -0.69 -4.28 -21.19
CA ASN A 37 -1.21 -5.54 -20.68
C ASN A 37 -1.73 -5.37 -19.27
N ASP A 38 -2.95 -5.80 -19.00
CA ASP A 38 -3.48 -5.80 -17.65
C ASP A 38 -2.98 -7.03 -16.91
N TYR A 39 -2.40 -6.82 -15.73
CA TYR A 39 -1.98 -7.89 -14.85
C TYR A 39 -2.01 -7.41 -13.41
N TRP A 40 -2.14 -8.36 -12.50
CA TRP A 40 -2.14 -8.06 -11.08
C TRP A 40 -0.73 -8.07 -10.52
N VAL A 41 -0.43 -7.06 -9.69
CA VAL A 41 0.69 -7.11 -8.75
C VAL A 41 0.11 -7.15 -7.35
N ARG A 42 0.51 -8.13 -6.56
CA ARG A 42 0.03 -8.35 -5.21
C ARG A 42 1.16 -8.28 -4.21
N PHE A 43 0.94 -7.50 -3.16
CA PHE A 43 1.80 -7.49 -1.99
C PHE A 43 1.02 -8.03 -0.80
N ASN A 44 1.64 -8.95 -0.08
CA ASN A 44 1.13 -9.45 1.19
C ASN A 44 2.10 -9.02 2.28
N CYS A 45 1.66 -8.15 3.17
CA CYS A 45 2.52 -7.50 4.16
C CYS A 45 2.03 -7.86 5.57
N PRO A 46 2.50 -9.01 6.13
CA PRO A 46 1.92 -9.55 7.38
C PRO A 46 2.48 -8.91 8.67
N GLU A 47 3.41 -7.98 8.57
CA GLU A 47 4.10 -7.42 9.72
C GLU A 47 3.79 -5.94 9.96
N PHE A 48 2.64 -5.48 9.49
CA PHE A 48 2.25 -4.07 9.64
C PHE A 48 1.91 -3.76 11.09
N THR A 49 2.41 -2.61 11.58
CA THR A 49 2.05 -2.08 12.90
C THR A 49 1.73 -0.60 12.82
N SER A 50 0.79 -0.17 13.65
CA SER A 50 0.45 1.23 13.88
C SER A 50 0.07 1.41 15.34
N LEU A 51 -0.35 2.60 15.73
CA LEU A 51 -0.81 2.86 17.10
C LEU A 51 -2.30 3.18 17.12
N CYS A 52 -2.96 2.75 18.18
CA CYS A 52 -4.33 3.22 18.44
C CYS A 52 -4.27 4.71 18.80
N PRO A 53 -5.06 5.56 18.12
CA PRO A 53 -5.00 7.01 18.38
C PRO A 53 -5.57 7.40 19.75
N ILE A 54 -6.32 6.50 20.39
CA ILE A 54 -6.94 6.75 21.70
C ILE A 54 -6.04 6.26 22.82
N THR A 55 -5.55 5.01 22.74
CA THR A 55 -4.82 4.35 23.85
C THR A 55 -3.31 4.35 23.66
N GLY A 56 -2.81 4.58 22.44
CA GLY A 56 -1.40 4.43 22.12
C GLY A 56 -0.91 2.99 22.06
N GLN A 57 -1.81 2.01 22.18
CA GLN A 57 -1.42 0.60 22.06
C GLN A 57 -1.05 0.26 20.63
N PRO A 58 -0.05 -0.63 20.44
CA PRO A 58 0.27 -1.13 19.10
C PRO A 58 -0.89 -1.93 18.50
N ASP A 59 -1.18 -1.66 17.24
CA ASP A 59 -2.05 -2.46 16.41
C ASP A 59 -1.22 -3.24 15.41
N PHE A 60 -1.60 -4.47 15.12
CA PHE A 60 -0.91 -5.36 14.20
C PHE A 60 -1.87 -5.78 13.10
N ALA A 61 -1.35 -5.87 11.88
CA ALA A 61 -2.18 -6.25 10.74
C ALA A 61 -1.37 -6.93 9.65
N GLU A 62 -2.10 -7.69 8.84
CA GLU A 62 -1.65 -8.05 7.51
C GLU A 62 -2.27 -7.05 6.54
N ILE A 63 -1.43 -6.36 5.78
CA ILE A 63 -1.90 -5.46 4.72
C ILE A 63 -1.73 -6.18 3.39
N ARG A 64 -2.83 -6.26 2.64
CA ARG A 64 -2.84 -6.83 1.29
C ARG A 64 -3.11 -5.73 0.29
N ILE A 65 -2.22 -5.59 -0.67
CA ILE A 65 -2.31 -4.59 -1.73
C ILE A 65 -2.32 -5.32 -3.05
N SER A 66 -3.33 -5.06 -3.88
CA SER A 66 -3.39 -5.60 -5.24
C SER A 66 -3.66 -4.46 -6.20
N TYR A 67 -2.88 -4.37 -7.27
CA TYR A 67 -3.09 -3.29 -8.23
C TYR A 67 -2.78 -3.75 -9.65
N ILE A 68 -3.34 -3.02 -10.62
CA ILE A 68 -3.04 -3.15 -12.04
C ILE A 68 -2.23 -1.92 -12.41
N PRO A 69 -0.93 -2.08 -12.71
CA PRO A 69 -0.08 -0.92 -13.00
C PRO A 69 -0.39 -0.30 -14.36
N ASP A 70 -0.25 1.01 -14.43
CA ASP A 70 -0.20 1.76 -15.68
C ASP A 70 1.26 1.99 -16.05
N VAL A 71 1.74 3.22 -16.01
CA VAL A 71 3.13 3.55 -16.38
C VAL A 71 4.13 3.26 -15.28
N LYS A 72 3.72 3.44 -14.01
CA LYS A 72 4.60 3.36 -12.84
C LYS A 72 4.27 2.17 -11.97
N MET A 73 5.32 1.59 -11.40
CA MET A 73 5.20 0.51 -10.41
C MET A 73 5.92 0.92 -9.13
N VAL A 74 5.37 0.55 -7.97
CA VAL A 74 6.03 0.81 -6.69
C VAL A 74 7.17 -0.16 -6.48
N GLU A 75 8.32 0.36 -6.01
CA GLU A 75 9.47 -0.44 -5.68
C GLU A 75 9.29 -1.08 -4.29
N SER A 76 9.54 -2.39 -4.18
CA SER A 76 9.15 -3.17 -3.00
C SER A 76 9.92 -2.82 -1.73
N LYS A 77 11.20 -2.49 -1.83
CA LYS A 77 11.99 -2.10 -0.65
C LYS A 77 11.49 -0.76 -0.09
N SER A 78 11.19 0.20 -0.95
CA SER A 78 10.62 1.48 -0.54
C SER A 78 9.23 1.30 0.07
N LEU A 79 8.43 0.39 -0.45
CA LEU A 79 7.14 0.04 0.13
C LEU A 79 7.31 -0.51 1.55
N LYS A 80 8.27 -1.39 1.75
CA LYS A 80 8.61 -1.92 3.08
C LYS A 80 8.95 -0.80 4.05
N LEU A 81 9.79 0.14 3.65
CA LEU A 81 10.18 1.28 4.48
C LEU A 81 8.99 2.20 4.78
N TYR A 82 8.15 2.41 3.79
CA TYR A 82 6.93 3.19 3.93
C TYR A 82 5.98 2.57 4.96
N LEU A 83 5.68 1.28 4.84
CA LEU A 83 4.78 0.60 5.77
C LEU A 83 5.37 0.58 7.18
N PHE A 84 6.69 0.42 7.31
CA PHE A 84 7.35 0.49 8.61
C PHE A 84 7.19 1.87 9.27
N SER A 85 7.08 2.92 8.47
CA SER A 85 6.94 4.29 8.98
C SER A 85 5.63 4.53 9.75
N PHE A 86 4.66 3.61 9.65
CA PHE A 86 3.41 3.69 10.42
C PHE A 86 3.57 3.23 11.87
N ARG A 87 4.73 2.68 12.24
CA ARG A 87 4.91 2.03 13.55
C ARG A 87 4.52 2.90 14.73
N ASN A 88 4.81 4.19 14.68
CA ASN A 88 4.44 5.14 15.73
C ASN A 88 3.32 6.09 15.29
N HIS A 89 2.65 5.78 14.19
CA HIS A 89 1.59 6.61 13.64
C HIS A 89 0.23 6.15 14.18
N GLY A 90 -0.53 7.07 14.75
CA GLY A 90 -1.81 6.78 15.37
C GLY A 90 -2.98 7.10 14.46
N ASP A 91 -3.61 6.08 13.89
CA ASP A 91 -4.84 6.17 13.11
C ASP A 91 -5.74 4.98 13.38
N PHE A 92 -7.04 5.16 13.13
CA PHE A 92 -7.97 4.03 13.14
C PHE A 92 -7.66 3.10 11.97
N HIS A 93 -8.09 1.84 12.08
CA HIS A 93 -7.82 0.80 11.08
C HIS A 93 -8.32 1.19 9.69
N GLU A 94 -9.52 1.75 9.63
CA GLU A 94 -10.14 2.20 8.39
C GLU A 94 -9.34 3.34 7.74
N ASP A 95 -8.80 4.24 8.53
CA ASP A 95 -8.00 5.36 8.06
C ASP A 95 -6.64 4.89 7.54
N CYS A 96 -6.00 3.93 8.24
CA CYS A 96 -4.73 3.35 7.78
C CYS A 96 -4.85 2.79 6.37
N VAL A 97 -5.90 2.02 6.10
CA VAL A 97 -6.15 1.42 4.78
C VAL A 97 -6.31 2.50 3.71
N HIS A 98 -7.08 3.55 4.03
CA HIS A 98 -7.30 4.65 3.08
C HIS A 98 -6.05 5.48 2.83
N ILE A 99 -5.24 5.74 3.85
CA ILE A 99 -3.99 6.48 3.72
C ILE A 99 -3.04 5.72 2.79
N ILE A 100 -2.88 4.41 3.01
CA ILE A 100 -2.03 3.56 2.17
C ILE A 100 -2.52 3.59 0.72
N MET A 101 -3.82 3.41 0.50
CA MET A 101 -4.38 3.42 -0.85
C MET A 101 -4.15 4.77 -1.54
N LYS A 102 -4.44 5.88 -0.85
CA LYS A 102 -4.29 7.22 -1.42
C LYS A 102 -2.83 7.57 -1.73
N ASP A 103 -1.91 7.19 -0.86
CA ASP A 103 -0.49 7.41 -1.11
C ASP A 103 -0.02 6.65 -2.35
N LEU A 104 -0.48 5.41 -2.52
CA LEU A 104 -0.11 4.61 -3.69
C LEU A 104 -0.79 5.11 -4.98
N ILE A 105 -2.02 5.62 -4.89
CA ILE A 105 -2.68 6.29 -6.03
C ILE A 105 -1.88 7.51 -6.46
N ASN A 106 -1.52 8.36 -5.50
CA ASN A 106 -0.74 9.57 -5.80
C ASN A 106 0.64 9.26 -6.36
N LEU A 107 1.25 8.17 -5.89
CA LEU A 107 2.57 7.74 -6.34
C LEU A 107 2.55 7.20 -7.76
N MET A 108 1.60 6.33 -8.08
CA MET A 108 1.64 5.51 -9.29
C MET A 108 0.62 5.88 -10.35
N ASP A 109 -0.50 6.51 -9.98
CA ASP A 109 -1.66 6.67 -10.87
C ASP A 109 -2.04 5.33 -11.52
N PRO A 110 -2.37 4.30 -10.73
CA PRO A 110 -2.60 2.95 -11.25
C PRO A 110 -3.93 2.87 -11.99
N LYS A 111 -4.07 1.87 -12.85
CA LYS A 111 -5.35 1.59 -13.51
C LYS A 111 -6.41 1.18 -12.49
N TYR A 112 -6.01 0.35 -11.53
CA TYR A 112 -6.85 -0.13 -10.44
C TYR A 112 -5.98 -0.42 -9.22
N ILE A 113 -6.52 -0.21 -8.03
CA ILE A 113 -5.88 -0.61 -6.78
C ILE A 113 -6.93 -0.97 -5.73
N GLU A 114 -6.59 -1.95 -4.91
CA GLU A 114 -7.35 -2.28 -3.70
C GLU A 114 -6.40 -2.53 -2.54
N VAL A 115 -6.84 -2.17 -1.35
CA VAL A 115 -6.09 -2.39 -0.11
C VAL A 115 -7.02 -2.99 0.93
N THR A 116 -6.57 -4.07 1.53
CA THR A 116 -7.28 -4.74 2.64
C THR A 116 -6.38 -4.74 3.86
N GLY A 117 -6.93 -4.36 5.01
CA GLY A 117 -6.28 -4.53 6.29
C GLY A 117 -6.92 -5.68 7.06
N ILE A 118 -6.12 -6.63 7.52
CA ILE A 118 -6.57 -7.73 8.37
C ILE A 118 -5.93 -7.51 9.73
N PHE A 119 -6.61 -6.74 10.57
CA PHE A 119 -6.10 -6.37 11.89
C PHE A 119 -6.37 -7.48 12.90
N THR A 120 -5.41 -7.69 13.78
CA THR A 120 -5.56 -8.67 14.87
C THR A 120 -6.67 -8.23 15.83
N PRO A 121 -7.39 -9.20 16.45
CA PRO A 121 -8.52 -8.86 17.30
C PRO A 121 -8.10 -8.11 18.57
N ARG A 122 -8.97 -7.20 18.99
CA ARG A 122 -8.87 -6.49 20.25
C ARG A 122 -10.23 -6.61 20.94
N GLY A 123 -10.23 -7.11 22.17
CA GLY A 123 -11.47 -7.38 22.87
C GLY A 123 -12.37 -8.39 22.14
N GLY A 124 -11.77 -9.30 21.39
CA GLY A 124 -12.48 -10.31 20.63
C GLY A 124 -13.04 -9.85 19.30
N ILE A 125 -12.76 -8.58 18.88
CA ILE A 125 -13.27 -8.03 17.63
C ILE A 125 -12.11 -7.78 16.66
N SER A 126 -12.20 -8.38 15.47
CA SER A 126 -11.31 -8.12 14.35
C SER A 126 -12.00 -7.13 13.40
N ILE A 127 -11.24 -6.15 12.91
CA ILE A 127 -11.73 -5.16 11.95
C ILE A 127 -10.92 -5.32 10.67
N TRP A 128 -11.61 -5.58 9.55
CA TRP A 128 -11.00 -5.85 8.25
C TRP A 128 -11.48 -4.84 7.20
N PRO A 129 -10.94 -3.63 7.17
CA PRO A 129 -11.32 -2.64 6.16
C PRO A 129 -10.86 -3.06 4.77
N TYR A 130 -11.68 -2.77 3.78
CA TYR A 130 -11.38 -2.95 2.36
C TYR A 130 -11.73 -1.68 1.62
N ALA A 131 -10.80 -1.16 0.82
CA ALA A 131 -11.03 -0.02 -0.05
C ALA A 131 -10.47 -0.30 -1.43
N ASN A 132 -11.13 0.22 -2.46
CA ASN A 132 -10.62 0.08 -3.81
C ASN A 132 -10.84 1.35 -4.63
N TYR A 133 -10.18 1.40 -5.79
CA TYR A 133 -10.22 2.53 -6.70
C TYR A 133 -9.92 2.05 -8.12
N GLY A 134 -10.76 2.45 -9.06
CA GLY A 134 -10.52 2.30 -10.49
C GLY A 134 -10.38 3.67 -11.12
N LYS A 135 -9.44 3.83 -12.04
CA LYS A 135 -9.18 5.13 -12.68
C LYS A 135 -10.48 5.68 -13.29
N PRO A 136 -10.91 6.91 -12.91
CA PRO A 136 -12.15 7.50 -13.40
C PRO A 136 -12.20 7.62 -14.92
N GLY A 137 -13.40 7.36 -15.48
CA GLY A 137 -13.60 7.45 -16.93
C GLY A 137 -13.03 6.28 -17.72
N THR A 138 -12.65 5.19 -17.07
CA THR A 138 -12.07 4.00 -17.71
C THR A 138 -12.88 2.76 -17.35
N LYS A 139 -12.59 1.65 -18.05
CA LYS A 139 -13.20 0.34 -17.74
C LYS A 139 -12.85 -0.15 -16.32
N TYR A 140 -11.83 0.40 -15.71
CA TYR A 140 -11.40 0.00 -14.35
C TYR A 140 -12.33 0.53 -13.27
N GLU A 141 -13.12 1.57 -13.54
CA GLU A 141 -14.21 1.97 -12.64
C GLU A 141 -15.22 0.84 -12.47
N LYS A 142 -15.61 0.17 -13.57
CA LYS A 142 -16.53 -0.97 -13.51
C LYS A 142 -15.91 -2.15 -12.79
N LEU A 143 -14.61 -2.37 -12.99
CA LEU A 143 -13.89 -3.41 -12.25
C LEU A 143 -13.96 -3.12 -10.74
N ALA A 144 -13.77 -1.87 -10.34
CA ALA A 144 -13.86 -1.49 -8.93
C ALA A 144 -15.24 -1.75 -8.35
N GLU A 145 -16.30 -1.42 -9.08
CA GLU A 145 -17.68 -1.70 -8.66
C GLU A 145 -17.94 -3.20 -8.50
N GLN A 146 -17.48 -4.00 -9.44
CA GLN A 146 -17.64 -5.47 -9.41
C GLN A 146 -16.88 -6.09 -8.24
N ARG A 147 -15.62 -5.67 -8.04
CA ARG A 147 -14.79 -6.17 -6.94
C ARG A 147 -15.39 -5.79 -5.59
N PHE A 148 -15.87 -4.58 -5.46
CA PHE A 148 -16.51 -4.11 -4.22
C PHE A 148 -17.79 -4.89 -3.93
N ALA A 149 -18.63 -5.12 -4.95
CA ALA A 149 -19.91 -5.81 -4.79
C ALA A 149 -19.74 -7.27 -4.40
N THR A 150 -18.66 -7.92 -4.81
CA THR A 150 -18.40 -9.35 -4.55
C THR A 150 -17.43 -9.61 -3.41
N HIS A 151 -16.87 -8.56 -2.82
CA HIS A 151 -15.93 -8.69 -1.71
C HIS A 151 -16.66 -9.12 -0.43
N GLU A 152 -16.06 -10.04 0.27
CA GLU A 152 -16.57 -10.52 1.57
C GLU A 152 -15.91 -9.85 2.75
#